data_ad2c8a8c7469f14b81c337331269bacd
#
_entry.id   ad2c8a8c7469f14b81c337331269bacd
#
_cell.length_a   1.000
_cell.length_b   1.000
_cell.length_c   1.000
_cell.angle_alpha   90.00
_cell.angle_beta   90.00
_cell.angle_gamma   90.00
#
_symmetry.space_group_name_H-M   'P 1'
#
loop_
_entity.id
_entity.type
_entity.pdbx_description
1 polymer ?
#
loop_
_entity_poly.entity_id
_entity_poly.type
_entity_poly.pdbx_seq_one_letter_code
_entity_poly.pdbx_strand_id
1 'polypeptide(L)' 'MFVSISSLQKHFKKELGMSVGEYIERELFAEAEKYVLHTAKSVDQISTALHFCDATYFSKRFKQRFFKSPLQYRRAQAAK' A
#
# COMPACT_ATOMS: atom_id res chain seq x y z
N MET A 1 1.38 -20.66 12.61
CA MET A 1 2.80 -20.72 12.96
C MET A 1 3.41 -19.34 13.00
N PHE A 2 4.28 -19.08 13.96
CA PHE A 2 4.85 -17.76 14.12
C PHE A 2 6.37 -17.78 13.96
N VAL A 3 6.85 -16.89 13.11
CA VAL A 3 8.26 -16.62 12.96
C VAL A 3 8.49 -15.22 13.54
N SER A 4 9.56 -15.04 14.29
CA SER A 4 9.80 -13.71 14.84
C SER A 4 10.04 -12.70 13.72
N ILE A 5 9.58 -11.49 13.93
CA ILE A 5 9.73 -10.43 12.94
C ILE A 5 11.22 -10.19 12.67
N SER A 6 12.06 -10.28 13.69
CA SER A 6 13.49 -10.10 13.53
C SER A 6 14.09 -11.11 12.56
N SER A 7 13.70 -12.39 12.67
CA SER A 7 14.16 -13.41 11.76
C SER A 7 13.73 -13.14 10.34
N LEU A 8 12.47 -12.75 10.16
CA LEU A 8 11.95 -12.44 8.85
C LEU A 8 12.68 -11.25 8.23
N GLN A 9 12.94 -10.21 9.03
CA GLN A 9 13.67 -9.05 8.53
C GLN A 9 15.07 -9.42 8.05
N LYS A 10 15.78 -10.25 8.80
CA LYS A 10 17.10 -10.70 8.38
C LYS A 10 17.03 -11.47 7.07
N HIS A 11 16.05 -12.35 6.96
CA HIS A 11 15.88 -13.15 5.77
C HIS A 11 15.57 -12.28 4.55
N PHE A 12 14.59 -11.40 4.66
CA PHE A 12 14.20 -10.54 3.55
C PHE A 12 15.32 -9.58 3.15
N LYS A 13 16.01 -9.02 4.11
CA LYS A 13 17.08 -8.10 3.81
C LYS A 13 18.21 -8.80 3.06
N LYS A 14 18.52 -10.03 3.46
CA LYS A 14 19.56 -10.80 2.80
C LYS A 14 19.15 -11.24 1.40
N GLU A 15 17.91 -11.70 1.25
CA GLU A 15 17.45 -12.26 -0.03
C GLU A 15 16.94 -11.18 -1.00
N LEU A 16 16.23 -10.17 -0.47
CA LEU A 16 15.53 -9.18 -1.30
C LEU A 16 16.13 -7.79 -1.20
N GLY A 17 17.03 -7.56 -0.24
CA GLY A 17 17.63 -6.25 -0.05
C GLY A 17 16.68 -5.24 0.59
N MET A 18 15.60 -5.68 1.20
CA MET A 18 14.65 -4.78 1.86
C MET A 18 14.16 -5.40 3.16
N SER A 19 13.66 -4.56 4.06
CA SER A 19 13.10 -5.03 5.32
C SER A 19 11.72 -5.63 5.10
N VAL A 20 11.25 -6.38 6.12
CA VAL A 20 9.89 -6.94 6.08
C VAL A 20 8.86 -5.82 5.98
N GLY A 21 9.06 -4.72 6.71
CA GLY A 21 8.13 -3.59 6.66
C GLY A 21 8.03 -3.00 5.27
N GLU A 22 9.16 -2.83 4.61
CA GLU A 22 9.17 -2.32 3.24
C GLU A 22 8.46 -3.27 2.28
N TYR A 23 8.70 -4.56 2.44
CA TYR A 23 8.06 -5.56 1.60
C TYR A 23 6.55 -5.56 1.79
N ILE A 24 6.10 -5.54 3.04
CA ILE A 24 4.67 -5.53 3.34
C ILE A 24 4.01 -4.28 2.79
N GLU A 25 4.64 -3.13 2.97
CA GLU A 25 4.09 -1.87 2.46
C GLU A 25 4.00 -1.90 0.94
N ARG A 26 5.01 -2.42 0.29
CA ARG A 26 5.00 -2.55 -1.17
C ARG A 26 3.82 -3.39 -1.64
N GLU A 27 3.56 -4.51 -0.96
CA GLU A 27 2.44 -5.38 -1.33
C GLU A 27 1.10 -4.71 -1.04
N LEU A 28 1.00 -4.01 0.09
CA LEU A 28 -0.23 -3.30 0.42
C LEU A 28 -0.56 -2.23 -0.61
N PHE A 29 0.44 -1.48 -1.05
CA PHE A 29 0.19 -0.42 -2.02
C PHE A 29 0.00 -0.96 -3.43
N ALA A 30 0.52 -2.13 -3.74
CA ALA A 30 0.18 -2.80 -4.99
C ALA A 30 -1.31 -3.15 -5.01
N GLU A 31 -1.84 -3.65 -3.90
CA GLU A 31 -3.27 -3.91 -3.77
C GLU A 31 -4.07 -2.62 -3.79
N ALA A 32 -3.57 -1.59 -3.10
CA ALA A 32 -4.24 -0.29 -3.09
C ALA A 32 -4.39 0.26 -4.50
N GLU A 33 -3.36 0.15 -5.31
CA GLU A 33 -3.41 0.59 -6.69
C GLU A 33 -4.52 -0.13 -7.47
N LYS A 34 -4.63 -1.43 -7.28
CA LYS A 34 -5.68 -2.20 -7.92
C LYS A 34 -7.07 -1.71 -7.51
N TYR A 35 -7.27 -1.49 -6.21
CA TYR A 35 -8.55 -0.97 -5.74
C TYR A 35 -8.85 0.42 -6.31
N VAL A 36 -7.85 1.27 -6.36
CA VAL A 36 -8.04 2.62 -6.89
C VAL A 36 -8.41 2.60 -8.37
N LEU A 37 -7.75 1.76 -9.16
CA LEU A 37 -7.92 1.75 -10.60
C LEU A 37 -9.05 0.85 -11.08
N HIS A 38 -9.32 -0.25 -10.38
CA HIS A 38 -10.21 -1.30 -10.88
C HIS A 38 -11.49 -1.46 -10.08
N THR A 39 -11.70 -0.67 -9.04
CA THR A 39 -12.94 -0.72 -8.27
C THR A 39 -13.47 0.69 -8.05
N ALA A 40 -14.73 0.78 -7.64
CA ALA A 40 -15.33 2.05 -7.30
C ALA A 40 -15.26 2.35 -5.80
N LYS A 41 -14.47 1.60 -5.05
CA LYS A 41 -14.37 1.79 -3.62
C LYS A 41 -13.83 3.17 -3.28
N SER A 42 -14.37 3.76 -2.22
CA SER A 42 -13.87 5.05 -1.73
C SER A 42 -12.52 4.85 -1.04
N VAL A 43 -11.82 5.96 -0.81
CA VAL A 43 -10.54 5.92 -0.09
C VAL A 43 -10.73 5.30 1.30
N ASP A 44 -11.84 5.65 1.98
CA ASP A 44 -12.14 5.06 3.29
C ASP A 44 -12.30 3.55 3.20
N GLN A 45 -13.03 3.09 2.20
CA GLN A 45 -13.24 1.65 2.03
C GLN A 45 -11.94 0.93 1.73
N ILE A 46 -11.09 1.52 0.89
CA ILE A 46 -9.81 0.93 0.54
C ILE A 46 -8.92 0.85 1.78
N SER A 47 -8.82 1.94 2.54
CA SER A 47 -7.97 1.94 3.72
C SER A 47 -8.44 0.90 4.73
N THR A 48 -9.75 0.76 4.92
CA THR A 48 -10.30 -0.25 5.82
C THR A 48 -10.00 -1.65 5.31
N ALA A 49 -10.16 -1.89 4.03
CA ALA A 49 -9.89 -3.20 3.45
C ALA A 49 -8.43 -3.61 3.61
N LEU A 50 -7.53 -2.64 3.61
CA LEU A 50 -6.10 -2.89 3.75
C LEU A 50 -5.61 -2.75 5.18
N HIS A 51 -6.53 -2.56 6.13
CA HIS A 51 -6.22 -2.51 7.56
C HIS A 51 -5.36 -1.31 7.97
N PHE A 52 -5.52 -0.19 7.28
CA PHE A 52 -4.87 1.04 7.71
C PHE A 52 -5.63 1.67 8.86
N CYS A 53 -4.91 2.43 9.68
CA CYS A 53 -5.50 3.08 10.85
C CYS A 53 -6.59 4.07 10.46
N ASP A 54 -6.35 4.86 9.42
CA ASP A 54 -7.34 5.81 8.92
C ASP A 54 -7.03 6.15 7.47
N ALA A 55 -8.02 6.78 6.83
CA ALA A 55 -7.91 7.12 5.42
C ALA A 55 -6.90 8.25 5.18
N THR A 56 -6.76 9.15 6.14
CA THR A 56 -5.80 10.25 6.02
C THR A 56 -4.38 9.72 5.93
N TYR A 57 -4.04 8.81 6.83
CA TYR A 57 -2.72 8.18 6.82
C TYR A 57 -2.49 7.42 5.52
N PHE A 58 -3.48 6.64 5.11
CA PHE A 58 -3.40 5.89 3.87
C PHE A 58 -3.16 6.82 2.68
N SER A 59 -3.93 7.90 2.58
CA SER A 59 -3.81 8.85 1.48
C SER A 59 -2.43 9.51 1.46
N LYS A 60 -1.92 9.86 2.62
CA LYS A 60 -0.61 10.48 2.74
C LYS A 60 0.48 9.54 2.24
N ARG A 61 0.44 8.29 2.68
CA ARG A 61 1.42 7.30 2.26
C ARG A 61 1.29 6.97 0.78
N PHE A 62 0.07 6.87 0.29
CA PHE A 62 -0.17 6.63 -1.12
C PHE A 62 0.44 7.73 -1.97
N LYS A 63 0.22 8.99 -1.57
CA LYS A 63 0.77 10.12 -2.29
C LYS A 63 2.29 10.10 -2.29
N GLN A 64 2.91 9.73 -1.19
CA GLN A 64 4.36 9.63 -1.12
C GLN A 64 4.90 8.57 -2.07
N ARG A 65 4.15 7.51 -2.28
CA ARG A 65 4.61 6.39 -3.10
C ARG A 65 4.31 6.59 -4.58
N PHE A 66 3.14 7.12 -4.89
CA PHE A 66 2.68 7.27 -6.28
C PHE A 66 2.70 8.71 -6.77
N PHE A 67 3.11 9.65 -5.94
CA PHE A 67 3.20 11.07 -6.25
C PHE A 67 1.86 11.74 -6.52
N LYS A 68 0.75 11.06 -6.26
CA LYS A 68 -0.60 11.57 -6.40
C LYS A 68 -1.47 10.96 -5.32
N SER A 69 -2.47 11.71 -4.87
CA SER A 69 -3.43 11.14 -3.93
C SER A 69 -4.24 10.06 -4.63
N PRO A 70 -4.89 9.16 -3.87
CA PRO A 70 -5.72 8.12 -4.49
C PRO A 70 -6.77 8.67 -5.44
N LEU A 71 -7.43 9.77 -5.08
CA LEU A 71 -8.43 10.37 -5.95
C LEU A 71 -7.82 10.96 -7.20
N GLN A 72 -6.69 11.66 -7.06
CA GLN A 72 -5.99 12.21 -8.19
C GLN A 72 -5.49 11.10 -9.13
N TYR A 73 -4.99 10.04 -8.55
CA TYR A 73 -4.49 8.92 -9.33
C TYR A 73 -5.62 8.28 -10.14
N ARG A 74 -6.78 8.09 -9.50
CA ARG A 74 -7.95 7.53 -10.17
C ARG A 74 -8.40 8.42 -11.33
N ARG A 75 -8.48 9.74 -11.10
CA ARG A 75 -8.87 10.68 -12.12
C ARG A 75 -7.88 10.71 -13.28
N ALA A 76 -6.60 10.66 -12.98
CA ALA A 76 -5.58 10.68 -14.03
C ALA A 76 -5.69 9.45 -14.93
N GLN A 77 -6.00 8.31 -14.36
CA GLN A 77 -6.15 7.08 -15.14
C GLN A 77 -7.49 7.07 -15.89
N ALA A 78 -8.54 7.61 -15.28
CA ALA A 78 -9.85 7.67 -15.90
C ALA A 78 -9.88 8.64 -17.06
N ALA A 79 -9.02 9.65 -17.04
CA ALA A 79 -8.97 10.68 -18.08
C ALA A 79 -8.36 10.17 -19.39
N LYS A 80 -7.83 9.00 -19.39
CA LYS A 80 -7.34 8.40 -20.64
C LYS A 80 -8.53 7.89 -21.46
#